data_dfd46b3c82ddc11b7afb851293b66d7b
#
_entry.id   dfd46b3c82ddc11b7afb851293b66d7b
#
_cell.length_a   1.000
_cell.length_b   1.000
_cell.length_c   1.000
_cell.angle_alpha   90.00
_cell.angle_beta   90.00
_cell.angle_gamma   90.00
#
_symmetry.space_group_name_H-M   'P 1'
#
loop_
_entity.id
_entity.type
_entity.pdbx_description
1 polymer ?
#
loop_
_entity_poly.entity_id
_entity_poly.type
_entity_poly.pdbx_seq_one_letter_code
_entity_poly.pdbx_strand_id
1 'polypeptide(L)'
;MLLRYLKKIFYNSVAELRIKSPVEGEMAGSAYGELMQNCVMYDEADNLYLACFHEEASGIEKGMLLRIKVGATEFDTSYNGYQNADGKLMTVQYLGNNKALVYARNDKAPISDKAAAAGIKKPTAIDAFSHYYTVIDLATGTKTRLSYDGKEIGYSGGRFSQRSVIFNNKAYIGVNTEEDANAVIYIYDIKTGNVEKGAEVDGRFYFDMIRVIEND
;
A
#
# COMPACT_ATOMS: atom_id res chain seq x y z
N MET A 1 -9.62 -27.47 3.22
CA MET A 1 -10.40 -27.08 2.02
C MET A 1 -10.00 -25.69 1.52
N LEU A 2 -9.86 -24.71 2.40
CA LEU A 2 -9.48 -23.33 2.08
C LEU A 2 -8.13 -23.22 1.33
N LEU A 3 -7.10 -23.94 1.78
CA LEU A 3 -5.75 -23.87 1.17
C LEU A 3 -5.68 -24.43 -0.27
N ARG A 4 -6.56 -25.38 -0.62
CA ARG A 4 -6.66 -25.88 -2.00
C ARG A 4 -7.39 -24.91 -2.93
N TYR A 5 -8.31 -24.14 -2.37
CA TYR A 5 -9.04 -23.11 -3.11
C TYR A 5 -8.14 -21.91 -3.42
N LEU A 6 -7.38 -21.46 -2.42
CA LEU A 6 -6.37 -20.41 -2.59
C LEU A 6 -5.31 -20.75 -3.64
N LYS A 7 -4.80 -22.00 -3.63
CA LYS A 7 -3.85 -22.47 -4.66
C LYS A 7 -4.42 -22.39 -6.08
N LYS A 8 -5.70 -22.67 -6.27
CA LYS A 8 -6.36 -22.65 -7.58
C LYS A 8 -6.62 -21.22 -8.06
N ILE A 9 -6.97 -20.31 -7.14
CA ILE A 9 -7.14 -18.87 -7.43
C ILE A 9 -5.78 -18.26 -7.78
N PHE A 10 -4.74 -18.52 -7.02
CA PHE A 10 -3.40 -17.98 -7.28
C PHE A 10 -2.80 -18.47 -8.61
N TYR A 11 -2.96 -19.73 -8.97
CA TYR A 11 -2.36 -20.27 -10.19
C TYR A 11 -3.08 -19.83 -11.45
N ASN A 12 -4.40 -19.72 -11.43
CA ASN A 12 -5.17 -19.28 -12.60
C ASN A 12 -5.21 -17.77 -12.72
N SER A 13 -5.27 -17.03 -11.60
CA SER A 13 -5.42 -15.58 -11.63
C SER A 13 -4.14 -14.85 -12.02
N VAL A 14 -2.95 -15.34 -11.71
CA VAL A 14 -1.70 -14.69 -12.14
C VAL A 14 -1.53 -14.73 -13.67
N ALA A 15 -1.95 -15.79 -14.32
CA ALA A 15 -1.93 -15.87 -15.78
C ALA A 15 -3.09 -15.07 -16.42
N GLU A 16 -4.26 -15.02 -15.79
CA GLU A 16 -5.43 -14.28 -16.27
C GLU A 16 -5.39 -12.80 -15.91
N LEU A 17 -4.69 -12.41 -14.84
CA LEU A 17 -4.40 -11.01 -14.52
C LEU A 17 -3.73 -10.25 -15.67
N ARG A 18 -2.97 -10.95 -16.49
CA ARG A 18 -2.33 -10.38 -17.69
C ARG A 18 -3.26 -10.27 -18.90
N ILE A 19 -4.39 -10.96 -18.88
CA ILE A 19 -5.22 -11.14 -20.07
C ILE A 19 -6.59 -10.44 -19.92
N LYS A 20 -7.09 -10.31 -18.70
CA LYS A 20 -8.43 -9.77 -18.41
C LYS A 20 -8.39 -8.70 -17.33
N SER A 21 -7.86 -7.54 -17.69
CA SER A 21 -8.05 -6.36 -16.84
C SER A 21 -9.54 -5.99 -16.84
N PRO A 22 -10.13 -5.60 -15.68
CA PRO A 22 -11.46 -5.01 -15.65
C PRO A 22 -11.53 -3.64 -16.35
N VAL A 23 -10.38 -3.06 -16.67
CA VAL A 23 -10.25 -1.82 -17.42
C VAL A 23 -9.94 -2.18 -18.87
N GLU A 24 -10.83 -1.83 -19.79
CA GLU A 24 -10.70 -2.14 -21.22
C GLU A 24 -9.41 -1.51 -21.78
N GLY A 25 -8.59 -2.32 -22.44
CA GLY A 25 -7.32 -1.89 -23.04
C GLY A 25 -6.12 -1.82 -22.10
N GLU A 26 -6.29 -2.10 -20.81
CA GLU A 26 -5.20 -2.15 -19.85
C GLU A 26 -4.93 -3.59 -19.36
N MET A 27 -3.67 -3.98 -19.33
CA MET A 27 -3.27 -5.24 -18.72
C MET A 27 -2.85 -4.98 -17.28
N ALA A 28 -3.57 -5.56 -16.33
CA ALA A 28 -3.13 -5.57 -14.94
C ALA A 28 -1.86 -6.41 -14.84
N GLY A 29 -0.80 -5.82 -14.31
CA GLY A 29 0.41 -6.53 -13.93
C GLY A 29 0.14 -7.50 -12.79
N SER A 30 1.06 -8.42 -12.55
CA SER A 30 0.99 -9.31 -11.41
C SER A 30 0.98 -8.53 -10.10
N ALA A 31 0.25 -9.01 -9.11
CA ALA A 31 0.42 -8.56 -7.74
C ALA A 31 1.90 -8.67 -7.38
N TYR A 32 2.48 -7.56 -6.96
CA TYR A 32 3.90 -7.52 -6.65
C TYR A 32 4.13 -8.17 -5.30
N GLY A 33 4.52 -9.43 -5.32
CA GLY A 33 4.85 -10.19 -4.13
C GLY A 33 6.35 -10.15 -3.86
N GLU A 34 6.84 -9.11 -3.21
CA GLU A 34 8.11 -9.24 -2.52
C GLU A 34 7.88 -9.96 -1.19
N LEU A 35 8.85 -10.76 -0.80
CA LEU A 35 8.90 -11.39 0.50
C LEU A 35 8.65 -10.30 1.56
N MET A 36 7.61 -10.46 2.38
CA MET A 36 7.23 -9.57 3.48
C MET A 36 6.31 -8.38 3.14
N GLN A 37 5.76 -8.29 1.94
CA GLN A 37 4.74 -7.28 1.62
C GLN A 37 3.36 -7.91 1.49
N ASN A 38 2.37 -7.25 2.10
CA ASN A 38 0.98 -7.64 1.93
C ASN A 38 0.42 -6.99 0.66
N CYS A 39 0.38 -7.75 -0.44
CA CYS A 39 -0.24 -7.32 -1.69
C CYS A 39 -1.69 -7.79 -1.81
N VAL A 40 -2.16 -8.54 -0.84
CA VAL A 40 -3.51 -9.10 -0.77
C VAL A 40 -4.12 -8.87 0.59
N MET A 41 -5.43 -8.64 0.61
CA MET A 41 -6.22 -8.55 1.83
C MET A 41 -7.62 -9.11 1.61
N TYR A 42 -8.31 -9.43 2.70
CA TYR A 42 -9.72 -9.81 2.71
C TYR A 42 -10.52 -8.77 3.50
N ASP A 43 -11.75 -8.48 3.05
CA ASP A 43 -12.71 -7.72 3.85
C ASP A 43 -13.53 -8.64 4.77
N GLU A 44 -14.47 -8.05 5.53
CA GLU A 44 -15.34 -8.79 6.47
C GLU A 44 -16.29 -9.76 5.78
N ALA A 45 -16.54 -9.58 4.48
CA ALA A 45 -17.38 -10.45 3.67
C ALA A 45 -16.56 -11.52 2.92
N ASP A 46 -15.26 -11.67 3.26
CA ASP A 46 -14.32 -12.58 2.61
C ASP A 46 -14.09 -12.29 1.12
N ASN A 47 -14.34 -11.07 0.66
CA ASN A 47 -13.89 -10.66 -0.67
C ASN A 47 -12.39 -10.47 -0.66
N LEU A 48 -11.72 -10.98 -1.69
CA LEU A 48 -10.28 -10.85 -1.89
C LEU A 48 -9.97 -9.58 -2.67
N TYR A 49 -9.03 -8.80 -2.17
CA TYR A 49 -8.48 -7.64 -2.87
C TYR A 49 -7.00 -7.85 -3.17
N LEU A 50 -6.59 -7.42 -4.36
CA LEU A 50 -5.21 -7.53 -4.83
C LEU A 50 -4.69 -6.16 -5.25
N ALA A 51 -3.52 -5.79 -4.72
CA ALA A 51 -2.75 -4.66 -5.22
C ALA A 51 -2.02 -5.08 -6.50
N CYS A 52 -2.41 -4.49 -7.62
CA CYS A 52 -1.84 -4.74 -8.93
C CYS A 52 -1.28 -3.46 -9.52
N PHE A 53 -0.54 -3.58 -10.60
CA PHE A 53 -0.09 -2.41 -11.38
C PHE A 53 0.06 -2.77 -12.85
N HIS A 54 0.06 -1.76 -13.70
CA HIS A 54 0.57 -1.86 -15.06
C HIS A 54 1.54 -0.70 -15.33
N GLU A 55 2.46 -0.90 -16.24
CA GLU A 55 3.40 0.12 -16.66
C GLU A 55 2.86 0.81 -17.91
N GLU A 56 2.68 2.12 -17.83
CA GLU A 56 2.34 2.95 -18.98
C GLU A 56 3.57 3.18 -19.88
N ALA A 57 3.33 3.57 -21.13
CA ALA A 57 4.40 3.94 -22.07
C ALA A 57 5.31 5.07 -21.57
N SER A 58 4.82 5.88 -20.63
CA SER A 58 5.57 6.92 -19.93
C SER A 58 6.57 6.38 -18.90
N GLY A 59 6.54 5.07 -18.60
CA GLY A 59 7.31 4.44 -17.54
C GLY A 59 6.71 4.61 -16.14
N ILE A 60 5.51 5.20 -16.03
CA ILE A 60 4.77 5.28 -14.77
C ILE A 60 4.08 3.94 -14.50
N GLU A 61 4.27 3.41 -13.32
CA GLU A 61 3.59 2.19 -12.86
C GLU A 61 2.28 2.57 -12.14
N LYS A 62 1.20 2.58 -12.88
CA LYS A 62 -0.13 2.88 -12.35
C LYS A 62 -0.61 1.75 -11.45
N GLY A 63 -0.82 2.03 -10.19
CA GLY A 63 -1.33 1.08 -9.22
C GLY A 63 -2.85 0.95 -9.29
N MET A 64 -3.37 -0.25 -9.04
CA MET A 64 -4.80 -0.51 -8.96
C MET A 64 -5.11 -1.56 -7.91
N LEU A 65 -6.29 -1.47 -7.32
CA LEU A 65 -6.82 -2.45 -6.40
C LEU A 65 -7.95 -3.21 -7.11
N LEU A 66 -7.76 -4.50 -7.31
CA LEU A 66 -8.74 -5.40 -7.92
C LEU A 66 -9.46 -6.19 -6.84
N ARG A 67 -10.70 -6.61 -7.13
CA ARG A 67 -11.51 -7.41 -6.21
C ARG A 67 -11.97 -8.72 -6.86
N ILE A 68 -11.98 -9.79 -6.06
CA ILE A 68 -12.67 -11.04 -6.36
C ILE A 68 -13.69 -11.27 -5.24
N LYS A 69 -14.96 -11.38 -5.59
CA LYS A 69 -16.02 -11.65 -4.61
C LYS A 69 -15.87 -13.02 -3.99
N VAL A 70 -16.31 -13.17 -2.75
CA VAL A 70 -16.38 -14.47 -2.10
C VAL A 70 -17.11 -15.49 -2.97
N GLY A 71 -16.50 -16.67 -3.13
CA GLY A 71 -17.05 -17.75 -3.99
C GLY A 71 -16.87 -17.58 -5.49
N ALA A 72 -16.42 -16.41 -5.96
CA ALA A 72 -16.09 -16.19 -7.37
C ALA A 72 -14.68 -16.67 -7.71
N THR A 73 -14.43 -16.93 -9.00
CA THR A 73 -13.13 -17.31 -9.55
C THR A 73 -12.57 -16.28 -10.52
N GLU A 74 -13.33 -15.22 -10.77
CA GLU A 74 -12.98 -14.14 -11.71
C GLU A 74 -13.04 -12.79 -11.00
N PHE A 75 -12.36 -11.79 -11.59
CA PHE A 75 -12.43 -10.43 -11.12
C PHE A 75 -13.84 -9.86 -11.21
N ASP A 76 -14.20 -9.10 -10.19
CA ASP A 76 -15.42 -8.34 -10.15
C ASP A 76 -15.30 -7.11 -11.05
N THR A 77 -15.78 -7.22 -12.27
CA THR A 77 -15.77 -6.14 -13.28
C THR A 77 -16.65 -4.95 -12.89
N SER A 78 -17.53 -5.12 -11.89
CA SER A 78 -18.35 -4.01 -11.37
C SER A 78 -17.61 -3.18 -10.30
N TYR A 79 -16.46 -3.65 -9.84
CA TYR A 79 -15.65 -2.95 -8.86
C TYR A 79 -14.75 -1.93 -9.55
N ASN A 80 -15.08 -0.67 -9.41
CA ASN A 80 -14.31 0.43 -9.98
C ASN A 80 -13.04 0.76 -9.18
N GLY A 81 -12.69 -0.02 -8.18
CA GLY A 81 -11.49 -0.01 -7.40
C GLY A 81 -10.74 1.30 -7.25
N TYR A 82 -9.82 1.31 -6.34
CA TYR A 82 -8.88 2.41 -6.20
C TYR A 82 -7.80 2.32 -7.29
N GLN A 83 -7.56 3.42 -7.96
CA GLN A 83 -6.46 3.57 -8.91
C GLN A 83 -5.50 4.66 -8.41
N ASN A 84 -4.21 4.35 -8.38
CA ASN A 84 -3.16 5.33 -8.15
C ASN A 84 -2.47 5.65 -9.47
N ALA A 85 -2.92 6.70 -10.14
CA ALA A 85 -2.37 7.12 -11.43
C ALA A 85 -0.90 7.58 -11.37
N ASP A 86 -0.37 7.78 -10.16
CA ASP A 86 0.93 8.37 -9.94
C ASP A 86 1.98 7.35 -9.48
N GLY A 87 1.64 6.06 -9.33
CA GLY A 87 2.60 5.03 -8.95
C GLY A 87 1.97 3.75 -8.42
N LYS A 88 2.78 2.82 -7.97
CA LYS A 88 2.39 1.53 -7.42
C LYS A 88 1.64 1.62 -6.09
N LEU A 89 0.78 0.63 -5.85
CA LEU A 89 0.38 0.22 -4.50
C LEU A 89 1.39 -0.83 -4.01
N MET A 90 2.07 -0.55 -2.91
CA MET A 90 3.12 -1.42 -2.38
C MET A 90 2.57 -2.46 -1.41
N THR A 91 1.76 -2.01 -0.46
CA THR A 91 1.08 -2.89 0.51
C THR A 91 -0.36 -2.45 0.71
N VAL A 92 -1.21 -3.40 1.06
CA VAL A 92 -2.61 -3.17 1.42
C VAL A 92 -2.95 -3.94 2.69
N GLN A 93 -3.67 -3.31 3.61
CA GLN A 93 -4.14 -3.91 4.85
C GLN A 93 -5.57 -3.49 5.13
N TYR A 94 -6.43 -4.45 5.39
CA TYR A 94 -7.82 -4.17 5.73
C TYR A 94 -7.92 -3.57 7.15
N LEU A 95 -8.59 -2.44 7.28
CA LEU A 95 -8.78 -1.73 8.55
C LEU A 95 -10.13 -2.03 9.22
N GLY A 96 -11.05 -2.66 8.51
CA GLY A 96 -12.45 -2.76 8.90
C GLY A 96 -13.32 -1.65 8.30
N ASN A 97 -14.65 -1.83 8.34
CA ASN A 97 -15.62 -0.82 7.89
C ASN A 97 -15.38 -0.33 6.45
N ASN A 98 -15.11 -1.23 5.52
CA ASN A 98 -14.79 -0.93 4.12
C ASN A 98 -13.58 0.00 3.93
N LYS A 99 -12.64 0.03 4.86
CA LYS A 99 -11.43 0.83 4.75
C LYS A 99 -10.18 -0.03 4.63
N ALA A 100 -9.22 0.45 3.87
CA ALA A 100 -7.89 -0.17 3.76
C ALA A 100 -6.80 0.88 3.98
N LEU A 101 -5.74 0.47 4.69
CA LEU A 101 -4.48 1.19 4.73
C LEU A 101 -3.63 0.75 3.54
N VAL A 102 -3.13 1.70 2.79
CA VAL A 102 -2.29 1.45 1.62
C VAL A 102 -0.99 2.22 1.74
N TYR A 103 0.11 1.53 1.50
CA TYR A 103 1.41 2.13 1.26
C TYR A 103 1.58 2.24 -0.25
N ALA A 104 1.68 3.45 -0.76
CA ALA A 104 1.73 3.75 -2.18
C ALA A 104 2.99 4.53 -2.53
N ARG A 105 3.42 4.45 -3.79
CA ARG A 105 4.49 5.27 -4.34
C ARG A 105 3.90 6.39 -5.20
N ASN A 106 4.55 7.53 -5.21
CA ASN A 106 4.29 8.61 -6.15
C ASN A 106 5.49 8.77 -7.10
N ASP A 107 5.33 8.31 -8.34
CA ASP A 107 6.38 8.38 -9.38
C ASP A 107 6.61 9.81 -9.89
N LYS A 108 5.77 10.75 -9.46
CA LYS A 108 5.88 12.20 -9.73
C LYS A 108 6.32 12.99 -8.48
N ALA A 109 6.71 12.31 -7.40
CA ALA A 109 7.21 13.00 -6.21
C ALA A 109 8.41 13.88 -6.57
N PRO A 110 8.49 15.09 -6.02
CA PRO A 110 9.65 15.96 -6.26
C PRO A 110 10.93 15.31 -5.72
N ILE A 111 12.03 15.50 -6.42
CA ILE A 111 13.35 15.14 -5.92
C ILE A 111 13.89 16.38 -5.21
N SER A 112 14.22 16.26 -3.94
CA SER A 112 14.82 17.34 -3.18
C SER A 112 16.25 17.63 -3.65
N ASP A 113 16.75 18.82 -3.39
CA ASP A 113 18.15 19.19 -3.68
C ASP A 113 19.13 18.25 -2.98
N LYS A 114 18.80 17.81 -1.78
CA LYS A 114 19.61 16.86 -1.01
C LYS A 114 19.64 15.48 -1.67
N ALA A 115 18.49 14.97 -2.12
CA ALA A 115 18.40 13.71 -2.85
C ALA A 115 19.14 13.79 -4.19
N ALA A 116 18.98 14.91 -4.93
CA ALA A 116 19.67 15.16 -6.18
C ALA A 116 21.20 15.20 -5.99
N ALA A 117 21.69 15.86 -4.95
CA ALA A 117 23.11 15.89 -4.58
C ALA A 117 23.66 14.49 -4.21
N ALA A 118 22.81 13.61 -3.67
CA ALA A 118 23.13 12.21 -3.41
C ALA A 118 23.04 11.31 -4.66
N GLY A 119 22.73 11.88 -5.83
CA GLY A 119 22.66 11.16 -7.11
C GLY A 119 21.31 10.54 -7.44
N ILE A 120 20.26 10.80 -6.62
CA ILE A 120 18.89 10.34 -6.89
C ILE A 120 18.30 11.20 -8.00
N LYS A 121 17.97 10.59 -9.13
CA LYS A 121 17.49 11.31 -10.33
C LYS A 121 16.00 11.14 -10.61
N LYS A 122 15.35 10.19 -9.95
CA LYS A 122 13.93 9.86 -10.17
C LYS A 122 13.27 9.32 -8.92
N PRO A 123 11.95 9.54 -8.73
CA PRO A 123 11.21 9.07 -7.56
C PRO A 123 11.15 7.55 -7.44
N THR A 124 11.35 6.84 -8.54
CA THR A 124 11.35 5.37 -8.57
C THR A 124 12.69 4.76 -8.13
N ALA A 125 13.71 5.56 -7.83
CA ALA A 125 14.97 5.08 -7.30
C ALA A 125 14.75 4.43 -5.92
N ILE A 126 15.59 3.45 -5.58
CA ILE A 126 15.43 2.65 -4.35
C ILE A 126 15.51 3.51 -3.08
N ASP A 127 16.36 4.52 -3.11
CA ASP A 127 16.60 5.41 -1.96
C ASP A 127 15.78 6.71 -2.02
N ALA A 128 14.84 6.82 -2.99
CA ALA A 128 14.00 8.00 -3.11
C ALA A 128 12.93 8.05 -2.03
N PHE A 129 12.69 9.25 -1.50
CA PHE A 129 11.56 9.55 -0.63
C PHE A 129 10.34 9.85 -1.49
N SER A 130 9.60 8.81 -1.86
CA SER A 130 8.46 8.90 -2.79
C SER A 130 7.25 8.11 -2.34
N HIS A 131 7.35 7.38 -1.23
CA HIS A 131 6.28 6.53 -0.73
C HIS A 131 5.47 7.25 0.35
N TYR A 132 4.19 6.92 0.45
CA TYR A 132 3.29 7.50 1.44
C TYR A 132 2.18 6.53 1.84
N TYR A 133 1.62 6.76 3.02
CA TYR A 133 0.45 6.03 3.49
C TYR A 133 -0.84 6.82 3.21
N THR A 134 -1.86 6.08 2.81
CA THR A 134 -3.21 6.61 2.60
C THR A 134 -4.25 5.60 3.07
N VAL A 135 -5.38 6.08 3.54
CA VAL A 135 -6.57 5.27 3.81
C VAL A 135 -7.48 5.35 2.60
N ILE A 136 -7.94 4.21 2.13
CA ILE A 136 -8.89 4.09 1.03
C ILE A 136 -10.23 3.64 1.58
N ASP A 137 -11.29 4.30 1.17
CA ASP A 137 -12.65 3.77 1.26
C ASP A 137 -12.89 2.81 0.09
N LEU A 138 -13.11 1.53 0.38
CA LEU A 138 -13.22 0.48 -0.63
C LEU A 138 -14.54 0.54 -1.42
N ALA A 139 -15.56 1.20 -0.88
CA ALA A 139 -16.84 1.35 -1.57
C ALA A 139 -16.81 2.49 -2.59
N THR A 140 -16.13 3.59 -2.27
CA THR A 140 -16.12 4.81 -3.10
C THR A 140 -14.82 5.00 -3.89
N GLY A 141 -13.74 4.30 -3.52
CA GLY A 141 -12.41 4.53 -4.06
C GLY A 141 -11.75 5.83 -3.58
N THR A 142 -12.38 6.53 -2.64
CA THR A 142 -11.84 7.78 -2.11
C THR A 142 -10.60 7.51 -1.28
N LYS A 143 -9.53 8.25 -1.53
CA LYS A 143 -8.30 8.19 -0.75
C LYS A 143 -8.14 9.41 0.16
N THR A 144 -7.67 9.16 1.37
CA THR A 144 -7.30 10.19 2.32
C THR A 144 -5.87 9.95 2.78
N ARG A 145 -4.98 10.87 2.48
CA ARG A 145 -3.59 10.81 2.91
C ARG A 145 -3.51 10.95 4.42
N LEU A 146 -2.62 10.19 5.07
CA LEU A 146 -2.41 10.34 6.50
C LEU A 146 -1.84 11.72 6.82
N SER A 147 -2.43 12.36 7.82
CA SER A 147 -2.06 13.69 8.26
C SER A 147 -1.90 13.71 9.77
N TYR A 148 -0.92 14.47 10.24
CA TYR A 148 -0.68 14.73 11.65
C TYR A 148 -0.52 16.24 11.86
N ASP A 149 -1.15 16.75 12.90
CA ASP A 149 -1.14 18.20 13.24
C ASP A 149 -1.52 19.11 12.05
N GLY A 150 -2.56 18.69 11.30
CA GLY A 150 -3.10 19.44 10.16
C GLY A 150 -2.25 19.42 8.90
N LYS A 151 -1.16 18.64 8.87
CA LYS A 151 -0.28 18.50 7.70
C LYS A 151 -0.23 17.05 7.22
N GLU A 152 -0.17 16.85 5.91
CA GLU A 152 0.12 15.52 5.37
C GLU A 152 1.50 15.05 5.84
N ILE A 153 1.57 13.79 6.27
CA ILE A 153 2.84 13.14 6.60
C ILE A 153 3.68 13.08 5.33
N GLY A 154 4.94 13.48 5.42
CA GLY A 154 5.87 13.55 4.31
C GLY A 154 6.09 12.21 3.60
N TYR A 155 6.74 12.25 2.45
CA TYR A 155 7.10 11.03 1.75
C TYR A 155 8.13 10.22 2.55
N SER A 156 7.88 8.92 2.66
CA SER A 156 8.77 7.96 3.31
C SER A 156 9.74 7.36 2.30
N GLY A 157 10.95 7.11 2.74
CA GLY A 157 11.91 6.29 2.02
C GLY A 157 11.67 4.79 2.22
N GLY A 158 12.31 3.97 1.38
CA GLY A 158 12.31 2.51 1.46
C GLY A 158 11.05 1.84 0.92
N ARG A 159 11.20 1.06 -0.12
CA ARG A 159 10.10 0.51 -0.90
C ARG A 159 9.72 -0.94 -0.58
N PHE A 160 10.56 -1.68 0.16
CA PHE A 160 10.43 -3.13 0.24
C PHE A 160 9.97 -3.67 1.59
N SER A 161 9.63 -2.85 2.54
CA SER A 161 9.28 -3.31 3.88
C SER A 161 7.85 -3.02 4.25
N GLN A 162 7.20 -3.98 4.87
CA GLN A 162 5.93 -3.77 5.54
C GLN A 162 6.19 -3.01 6.83
N ARG A 163 5.70 -1.78 6.88
CA ARG A 163 5.98 -0.87 7.97
C ARG A 163 4.74 -0.51 8.75
N SER A 164 3.79 -1.40 8.76
CA SER A 164 2.56 -1.21 9.52
C SER A 164 2.05 -2.52 10.08
N VAL A 165 1.42 -2.42 11.25
CA VAL A 165 0.70 -3.52 11.89
C VAL A 165 -0.60 -3.00 12.47
N ILE A 166 -1.65 -3.80 12.37
CA ILE A 166 -2.97 -3.48 12.93
C ILE A 166 -3.14 -4.28 14.21
N PHE A 167 -3.43 -3.58 15.30
CA PHE A 167 -3.66 -4.17 16.60
C PHE A 167 -4.62 -3.29 17.43
N ASN A 168 -5.58 -3.89 18.10
CA ASN A 168 -6.55 -3.22 18.98
C ASN A 168 -7.18 -1.96 18.37
N ASN A 169 -7.75 -2.08 17.17
CA ASN A 169 -8.37 -0.98 16.40
C ASN A 169 -7.44 0.20 16.11
N LYS A 170 -6.14 -0.02 16.12
CA LYS A 170 -5.13 0.96 15.73
C LYS A 170 -4.21 0.37 14.66
N ALA A 171 -3.76 1.22 13.75
CA ALA A 171 -2.67 0.88 12.85
C ALA A 171 -1.41 1.62 13.29
N TYR A 172 -0.35 0.88 13.58
CA TYR A 172 0.98 1.39 13.91
C TYR A 172 1.79 1.43 12.64
N ILE A 173 2.24 2.60 12.25
CA ILE A 173 2.74 2.89 10.91
C ILE A 173 4.12 3.52 11.02
N GLY A 174 5.15 2.82 10.54
CA GLY A 174 6.52 3.33 10.51
C GLY A 174 6.73 4.23 9.29
N VAL A 175 7.21 5.42 9.53
CA VAL A 175 7.52 6.42 8.51
C VAL A 175 8.93 6.95 8.73
N ASN A 176 9.69 7.05 7.64
CA ASN A 176 11.01 7.67 7.63
C ASN A 176 11.03 8.73 6.53
N THR A 177 10.83 9.98 6.90
CA THR A 177 10.86 11.10 5.95
C THR A 177 12.28 11.63 5.76
N GLU A 178 12.51 12.39 4.70
CA GLU A 178 13.79 13.03 4.46
C GLU A 178 14.05 14.20 5.44
N GLU A 179 12.99 14.83 5.91
CA GLU A 179 13.02 16.00 6.76
C GLU A 179 13.24 15.67 8.23
N ASP A 180 12.71 14.50 8.67
CA ASP A 180 12.82 14.08 10.06
C ASP A 180 14.22 13.54 10.38
N ALA A 181 14.71 13.87 11.58
CA ALA A 181 15.97 13.31 12.09
C ALA A 181 15.86 11.82 12.40
N ASN A 182 14.69 11.40 12.85
CA ASN A 182 14.37 10.05 13.30
C ASN A 182 13.24 9.44 12.48
N ALA A 183 13.20 8.11 12.39
CA ALA A 183 12.03 7.42 11.91
C ALA A 183 10.94 7.42 13.00
N VAL A 184 9.68 7.61 12.59
CA VAL A 184 8.54 7.82 13.50
C VAL A 184 7.51 6.73 13.31
N ILE A 185 6.97 6.21 14.43
CA ILE A 185 5.76 5.39 14.40
C ILE A 185 4.56 6.30 14.60
N TYR A 186 3.73 6.46 13.57
CA TYR A 186 2.42 7.09 13.69
C TYR A 186 1.37 6.05 14.05
N ILE A 187 0.39 6.45 14.85
CA ILE A 187 -0.70 5.59 15.33
C ILE A 187 -2.00 6.14 14.75
N TYR A 188 -2.57 5.41 13.81
CA TYR A 188 -3.87 5.73 13.23
C TYR A 188 -4.98 4.99 14.00
N ASP A 189 -5.90 5.71 14.59
CA ASP A 189 -7.11 5.16 15.21
C ASP A 189 -8.14 4.84 14.12
N ILE A 190 -8.45 3.56 13.96
CA ILE A 190 -9.33 3.08 12.88
C ILE A 190 -10.76 3.57 13.05
N LYS A 191 -11.19 3.76 14.30
CA LYS A 191 -12.56 4.17 14.61
C LYS A 191 -12.79 5.66 14.38
N THR A 192 -11.85 6.49 14.80
CA THR A 192 -11.98 7.96 14.75
C THR A 192 -11.32 8.57 13.52
N GLY A 193 -10.34 7.89 12.92
CA GLY A 193 -9.51 8.42 11.84
C GLY A 193 -8.40 9.37 12.31
N ASN A 194 -8.25 9.55 13.62
CA ASN A 194 -7.21 10.41 14.17
C ASN A 194 -5.83 9.76 14.04
N VAL A 195 -4.81 10.59 13.88
CA VAL A 195 -3.41 10.18 13.86
C VAL A 195 -2.69 10.80 15.06
N GLU A 196 -1.95 9.98 15.80
CA GLU A 196 -1.08 10.39 16.87
C GLU A 196 0.38 10.09 16.50
N LYS A 197 1.30 10.91 16.96
CA LYS A 197 2.73 10.63 16.87
C LYS A 197 3.12 9.73 18.05
N GLY A 198 3.62 8.55 17.76
CA GLY A 198 4.08 7.57 18.73
C GLY A 198 5.60 7.62 18.95
N ALA A 199 6.23 6.45 19.05
CA ALA A 199 7.65 6.32 19.30
C ALA A 199 8.49 6.82 18.12
N GLU A 200 9.67 7.36 18.45
CA GLU A 200 10.73 7.70 17.50
C GLU A 200 11.89 6.71 17.63
N VAL A 201 12.52 6.41 16.50
CA VAL A 201 13.71 5.55 16.45
C VAL A 201 14.89 6.39 15.99
N ASP A 202 15.88 6.53 16.86
CA ASP A 202 17.08 7.30 16.58
C ASP A 202 17.87 6.73 15.40
N GLY A 203 18.51 7.62 14.66
CA GLY A 203 19.50 7.25 13.65
C GLY A 203 18.98 7.02 12.24
N ARG A 204 17.76 7.43 11.92
CA ARG A 204 17.17 7.35 10.57
C ARG A 204 17.11 5.94 9.97
N PHE A 205 16.90 4.94 10.79
CA PHE A 205 16.73 3.57 10.32
C PHE A 205 15.36 3.39 9.69
N TYR A 206 15.31 2.53 8.66
CA TYR A 206 14.06 2.09 8.08
C TYR A 206 13.38 1.09 9.03
N PHE A 207 12.05 1.13 9.06
CA PHE A 207 11.28 0.07 9.69
C PHE A 207 11.15 -1.09 8.70
N ASP A 208 11.87 -2.16 8.88
CA ASP A 208 11.70 -3.36 8.06
C ASP A 208 10.48 -4.15 8.51
N MET A 209 10.17 -4.09 9.81
CA MET A 209 9.05 -4.79 10.40
C MET A 209 8.60 -4.12 11.70
N ILE A 210 7.29 -4.05 11.90
CA ILE A 210 6.67 -3.71 13.18
C ILE A 210 5.88 -4.93 13.63
N ARG A 211 6.09 -5.37 14.86
CA ARG A 211 5.35 -6.48 15.48
C ARG A 211 4.83 -6.05 16.85
N VAL A 212 3.66 -6.55 17.17
CA VAL A 212 3.10 -6.48 18.52
C VAL A 212 3.39 -7.81 19.21
N ILE A 213 3.92 -7.76 20.40
CA ILE A 213 4.14 -8.93 21.26
C ILE A 213 3.21 -8.75 22.45
N GLU A 214 2.28 -9.65 22.61
CA GLU A 214 1.45 -9.73 23.82
C GLU A 214 2.27 -10.50 24.88
N ASN A 215 2.42 -9.93 26.05
CA ASN A 215 2.97 -10.64 27.21
C ASN A 215 1.78 -11.32 27.89
N ASP A 216 1.84 -12.63 27.98
CA ASP A 216 0.90 -13.47 28.77
C ASP A 216 0.99 -13.14 30.27
#